data_5211112ff636b563a7859e7d0f651352
#
_entry.id   5211112ff636b563a7859e7d0f651352
#
_cell.length_a   1.000
_cell.length_b   1.000
_cell.length_c   1.000
_cell.angle_alpha   90.00
_cell.angle_beta   90.00
_cell.angle_gamma   90.00
#
_symmetry.space_group_name_H-M   'P 1'
#
loop_
_entity.id
_entity.type
_entity.pdbx_description
1 polymer ?
#
loop_
_entity_poly.entity_id
_entity_poly.type
_entity_poly.pdbx_seq_one_letter_code
_entity_poly.pdbx_strand_id
1 'polypeptide(L)'
;MPFTSCFNKLPPPVLSNPARHTVCARAAEHLLITINPYKNMEEGDLVELFWDGCYVASRQIFKAGIGQPVMLRVPESFIQNGTARLYYRVMHIGSSPVLSAQLKILVKLDCPGGEAIGDENQGLAPLVIPQPIQRYGVNPSQMKRGVPVSIEPYRNMANNDAITLLWGDVRLDLPKLRKVDIDKPVSVFVPPHIIQEAGEDAKLEVTYCVIDRVGNNSRWAPARVLKVGAPKLYLNPAPREVLHAAEPRPNWRNQEQGARESSIHIPKS
;
A
#
# COMPACT_ATOMS: atom_id res chain seq x y z
N MET A 1 -6.26 -39.38 -35.88
CA MET A 1 -6.15 -39.04 -34.46
C MET A 1 -5.21 -37.86 -34.37
N PRO A 2 -5.65 -36.69 -33.89
CA PRO A 2 -4.74 -35.56 -33.71
C PRO A 2 -3.86 -35.83 -32.49
N PHE A 3 -2.56 -35.91 -32.70
CA PHE A 3 -1.58 -35.90 -31.61
C PHE A 3 -1.66 -34.55 -30.90
N THR A 4 -2.32 -34.52 -29.76
CA THR A 4 -2.21 -33.43 -28.80
C THR A 4 -0.81 -33.51 -28.20
N SER A 5 0.17 -32.84 -28.82
CA SER A 5 1.47 -32.65 -28.21
C SER A 5 1.28 -31.81 -26.96
N CYS A 6 1.30 -32.47 -25.81
CA CYS A 6 1.48 -31.83 -24.53
C CYS A 6 2.89 -31.20 -24.54
N PHE A 7 3.01 -29.99 -25.10
CA PHE A 7 4.23 -29.20 -24.94
C PHE A 7 4.42 -28.99 -23.45
N ASN A 8 5.42 -29.63 -22.88
CA ASN A 8 5.84 -29.45 -21.49
C ASN A 8 6.32 -27.99 -21.33
N LYS A 9 5.34 -27.08 -21.13
CA LYS A 9 5.66 -25.68 -20.83
C LYS A 9 6.33 -25.63 -19.47
N LEU A 10 7.38 -24.82 -19.36
CA LEU A 10 7.98 -24.50 -18.09
C LEU A 10 6.95 -23.81 -17.17
N PRO A 11 7.06 -23.94 -15.83
CA PRO A 11 6.19 -23.23 -14.90
C PRO A 11 6.28 -21.71 -15.11
N PRO A 12 5.23 -20.93 -14.75
CA PRO A 12 5.27 -19.49 -14.90
C PRO A 12 6.32 -18.87 -13.96
N PRO A 13 6.83 -17.67 -14.28
CA PRO A 13 7.63 -16.89 -13.35
C PRO A 13 6.83 -16.47 -12.12
N VAL A 14 7.50 -16.08 -11.04
CA VAL A 14 6.87 -15.73 -9.76
C VAL A 14 7.22 -14.30 -9.37
N LEU A 15 6.22 -13.54 -8.88
CA LEU A 15 6.42 -12.25 -8.24
C LEU A 15 6.92 -12.43 -6.79
N SER A 16 7.58 -11.42 -6.24
CA SER A 16 8.01 -11.40 -4.83
C SER A 16 6.85 -11.58 -3.84
N ASN A 17 5.63 -11.20 -4.23
CA ASN A 17 4.41 -11.51 -3.51
C ASN A 17 3.46 -12.36 -4.38
N PRO A 18 3.62 -13.69 -4.38
CA PRO A 18 2.89 -14.58 -5.30
C PRO A 18 1.39 -14.62 -5.05
N ALA A 19 0.94 -14.25 -3.83
CA ALA A 19 -0.47 -14.37 -3.45
C ALA A 19 -1.40 -13.37 -4.18
N ARG A 20 -0.88 -12.28 -4.77
CA ARG A 20 -1.72 -11.21 -5.32
C ARG A 20 -1.59 -11.00 -6.83
N HIS A 21 -0.55 -11.44 -7.47
CA HIS A 21 -0.25 -11.17 -8.89
C HIS A 21 -0.48 -9.69 -9.28
N THR A 22 -0.06 -8.77 -8.39
CA THR A 22 -0.26 -7.32 -8.54
C THR A 22 1.04 -6.56 -8.32
N VAL A 23 1.19 -5.44 -9.02
CA VAL A 23 2.33 -4.52 -8.88
C VAL A 23 1.78 -3.13 -8.58
N CYS A 24 2.11 -2.59 -7.41
CA CYS A 24 1.85 -1.21 -7.01
C CYS A 24 3.02 -0.30 -7.39
N ALA A 25 2.86 1.02 -7.27
CA ALA A 25 3.91 2.01 -7.60
C ALA A 25 5.24 1.71 -6.90
N ARG A 26 5.22 1.51 -5.60
CA ARG A 26 6.43 1.19 -4.81
C ARG A 26 7.11 -0.12 -5.24
N ALA A 27 6.31 -1.14 -5.59
CA ALA A 27 6.86 -2.42 -6.05
C ALA A 27 7.47 -2.30 -7.44
N ALA A 28 7.00 -1.39 -8.28
CA ALA A 28 7.52 -1.15 -9.62
C ALA A 28 8.95 -0.61 -9.61
N GLU A 29 9.32 0.23 -8.65
CA GLU A 29 10.67 0.82 -8.53
C GLU A 29 11.78 -0.23 -8.48
N HIS A 30 11.50 -1.40 -7.91
CA HIS A 30 12.48 -2.48 -7.70
C HIS A 30 11.91 -3.86 -8.03
N LEU A 31 11.11 -3.96 -9.11
CA LEU A 31 10.43 -5.19 -9.45
C LEU A 31 11.42 -6.30 -9.81
N LEU A 32 11.47 -7.32 -8.98
CA LEU A 32 12.22 -8.55 -9.19
C LEU A 32 11.27 -9.70 -9.52
N ILE A 33 11.62 -10.44 -10.54
CA ILE A 33 10.93 -11.64 -10.97
C ILE A 33 11.79 -12.86 -10.66
N THR A 34 11.20 -13.83 -9.98
CA THR A 34 11.86 -15.07 -9.62
C THR A 34 11.44 -16.17 -10.58
N ILE A 35 12.39 -16.85 -11.14
CA ILE A 35 12.21 -18.07 -11.93
C ILE A 35 12.74 -19.21 -11.06
N ASN A 36 11.84 -20.07 -10.62
CA ASN A 36 12.21 -21.23 -9.82
C ASN A 36 13.04 -22.22 -10.65
N PRO A 37 13.86 -23.05 -10.00
CA PRO A 37 14.59 -24.10 -10.69
C PRO A 37 13.65 -24.96 -11.56
N TYR A 38 14.04 -25.21 -12.78
CA TYR A 38 13.28 -25.98 -13.75
C TYR A 38 13.95 -27.31 -14.07
N LYS A 39 13.17 -28.24 -14.60
CA LYS A 39 13.66 -29.56 -14.97
C LYS A 39 14.73 -29.42 -16.08
N ASN A 40 15.83 -30.17 -15.95
CA ASN A 40 16.98 -30.14 -16.85
C ASN A 40 17.66 -28.75 -16.91
N MET A 41 17.75 -28.07 -15.78
CA MET A 41 18.52 -26.83 -15.63
C MET A 41 20.01 -27.18 -15.64
N GLU A 42 20.75 -26.63 -16.60
CA GLU A 42 22.17 -26.99 -16.87
C GLU A 42 23.04 -25.72 -16.93
N GLU A 43 24.35 -25.94 -16.74
CA GLU A 43 25.34 -24.89 -16.99
C GLU A 43 25.33 -24.48 -18.47
N GLY A 44 25.34 -23.15 -18.70
CA GLY A 44 25.28 -22.60 -20.06
C GLY A 44 23.88 -22.23 -20.53
N ASP A 45 22.83 -22.66 -19.82
CA ASP A 45 21.46 -22.20 -20.12
C ASP A 45 21.36 -20.69 -20.11
N LEU A 46 20.67 -20.10 -21.10
CA LEU A 46 20.31 -18.70 -21.10
C LEU A 46 18.82 -18.55 -20.80
N VAL A 47 18.52 -17.91 -19.66
CA VAL A 47 17.16 -17.59 -19.23
C VAL A 47 16.84 -16.15 -19.61
N GLU A 48 15.81 -15.95 -20.42
CA GLU A 48 15.38 -14.64 -20.91
C GLU A 48 13.96 -14.33 -20.44
N LEU A 49 13.75 -13.16 -19.86
CA LEU A 49 12.47 -12.67 -19.36
C LEU A 49 11.80 -11.75 -20.38
N PHE A 50 10.48 -11.92 -20.54
CA PHE A 50 9.65 -11.14 -21.45
C PHE A 50 8.46 -10.52 -20.70
N TRP A 51 8.21 -9.24 -21.00
CA TRP A 51 7.08 -8.46 -20.50
C TRP A 51 6.25 -8.01 -21.72
N ASP A 52 5.00 -8.46 -21.81
CA ASP A 52 4.09 -8.23 -22.95
C ASP A 52 4.74 -8.52 -24.33
N GLY A 53 5.57 -9.54 -24.38
CA GLY A 53 6.30 -9.94 -25.59
C GLY A 53 7.61 -9.23 -25.83
N CYS A 54 7.93 -8.16 -25.09
CA CYS A 54 9.20 -7.48 -25.18
C CYS A 54 10.26 -8.14 -24.29
N TYR A 55 11.45 -8.35 -24.81
CA TYR A 55 12.61 -8.78 -24.02
C TYR A 55 12.96 -7.73 -22.96
N VAL A 56 13.21 -8.19 -21.74
CA VAL A 56 13.45 -7.31 -20.59
C VAL A 56 14.82 -7.51 -19.96
N ALA A 57 15.17 -8.77 -19.70
CA ALA A 57 16.41 -9.13 -19.03
C ALA A 57 16.77 -10.58 -19.30
N SER A 58 18.04 -10.92 -19.13
CA SER A 58 18.50 -12.32 -19.21
C SER A 58 19.57 -12.63 -18.18
N ARG A 59 19.74 -13.91 -17.91
CA ARG A 59 20.81 -14.45 -17.09
C ARG A 59 21.27 -15.80 -17.62
N GLN A 60 22.58 -15.96 -17.74
CA GLN A 60 23.20 -17.25 -18.01
C GLN A 60 23.35 -18.05 -16.71
N ILE A 61 23.10 -19.34 -16.77
CA ILE A 61 23.26 -20.25 -15.65
C ILE A 61 24.70 -20.73 -15.60
N PHE A 62 25.36 -20.45 -14.50
CA PHE A 62 26.68 -21.00 -14.18
C PHE A 62 26.55 -22.21 -13.27
N LYS A 63 27.58 -23.03 -13.15
CA LYS A 63 27.60 -24.27 -12.35
C LYS A 63 27.05 -24.09 -10.91
N ALA A 64 27.40 -22.99 -10.23
CA ALA A 64 26.90 -22.67 -8.90
C ALA A 64 25.42 -22.27 -8.87
N GLY A 65 24.83 -21.91 -10.00
CA GLY A 65 23.43 -21.51 -10.14
C GLY A 65 22.47 -22.66 -10.47
N ILE A 66 22.99 -23.86 -10.73
CA ILE A 66 22.14 -25.03 -11.01
C ILE A 66 21.30 -25.37 -9.78
N GLY A 67 20.00 -25.50 -9.96
CA GLY A 67 19.05 -25.77 -8.86
C GLY A 67 18.76 -24.56 -7.96
N GLN A 68 19.28 -23.37 -8.28
CA GLN A 68 18.98 -22.13 -7.57
C GLN A 68 17.96 -21.28 -8.33
N PRO A 69 17.12 -20.48 -7.63
CA PRO A 69 16.23 -19.53 -8.26
C PRO A 69 17.00 -18.46 -9.04
N VAL A 70 16.51 -18.12 -10.23
CA VAL A 70 17.04 -17.02 -11.04
C VAL A 70 16.20 -15.78 -10.78
N MET A 71 16.84 -14.70 -10.33
CA MET A 71 16.18 -13.41 -10.14
C MET A 71 16.56 -12.44 -11.25
N LEU A 72 15.55 -11.85 -11.90
CA LEU A 72 15.70 -10.88 -12.98
C LEU A 72 14.93 -9.60 -12.63
N ARG A 73 15.56 -8.45 -12.83
CA ARG A 73 14.94 -7.15 -12.61
C ARG A 73 14.19 -6.71 -13.87
N VAL A 74 12.97 -6.17 -13.66
CA VAL A 74 12.21 -5.50 -14.72
C VAL A 74 12.50 -3.99 -14.62
N PRO A 75 13.03 -3.34 -15.67
CA PRO A 75 13.19 -1.89 -15.69
C PRO A 75 11.84 -1.18 -15.62
N GLU A 76 11.77 -0.08 -14.88
CA GLU A 76 10.53 0.69 -14.68
C GLU A 76 9.88 1.15 -16.00
N SER A 77 10.69 1.42 -17.02
CA SER A 77 10.21 1.83 -18.35
C SER A 77 9.27 0.83 -19.03
N PHE A 78 9.30 -0.45 -18.61
CA PHE A 78 8.39 -1.47 -19.11
C PHE A 78 7.08 -1.54 -18.31
N ILE A 79 7.05 -0.96 -17.10
CA ILE A 79 5.95 -1.13 -16.16
C ILE A 79 4.95 0.01 -16.35
N GLN A 80 3.77 -0.32 -16.90
CA GLN A 80 2.69 0.63 -17.16
C GLN A 80 1.39 0.15 -16.53
N ASN A 81 0.48 1.09 -16.22
CA ASN A 81 -0.86 0.77 -15.72
C ASN A 81 -1.59 -0.19 -16.63
N GLY A 82 -2.22 -1.20 -16.06
CA GLY A 82 -3.02 -2.15 -16.80
C GLY A 82 -2.72 -3.61 -16.45
N THR A 83 -2.99 -4.49 -17.39
CA THR A 83 -2.69 -5.92 -17.25
C THR A 83 -1.51 -6.28 -18.12
N ALA A 84 -0.47 -6.83 -17.52
CA ALA A 84 0.70 -7.31 -18.23
C ALA A 84 0.78 -8.84 -18.24
N ARG A 85 1.46 -9.40 -19.24
CA ARG A 85 1.75 -10.83 -19.37
C ARG A 85 3.24 -11.04 -19.28
N LEU A 86 3.62 -11.83 -18.30
CA LEU A 86 5.01 -12.13 -17.99
C LEU A 86 5.29 -13.59 -18.30
N TYR A 87 6.38 -13.88 -18.99
CA TYR A 87 6.86 -15.22 -19.24
C TYR A 87 8.39 -15.22 -19.44
N TYR A 88 9.00 -16.38 -19.39
CA TYR A 88 10.41 -16.54 -19.71
C TYR A 88 10.63 -17.62 -20.74
N ARG A 89 11.81 -17.59 -21.36
CA ARG A 89 12.31 -18.55 -22.31
C ARG A 89 13.66 -19.08 -21.81
N VAL A 90 13.85 -20.39 -21.92
CA VAL A 90 15.14 -21.02 -21.65
C VAL A 90 15.73 -21.50 -22.98
N MET A 91 16.97 -21.12 -23.23
CA MET A 91 17.76 -21.58 -24.36
C MET A 91 18.85 -22.52 -23.84
N HIS A 92 18.70 -23.80 -24.09
CA HIS A 92 19.74 -24.82 -23.85
C HIS A 92 20.73 -24.85 -25.03
N ILE A 93 21.98 -25.16 -24.74
CA ILE A 93 23.00 -25.30 -25.78
C ILE A 93 22.61 -26.45 -26.73
N GLY A 94 22.54 -26.16 -28.01
CA GLY A 94 22.21 -27.16 -29.06
C GLY A 94 20.75 -27.60 -29.12
N SER A 95 19.83 -26.94 -28.41
CA SER A 95 18.42 -27.29 -28.39
C SER A 95 17.52 -26.12 -28.79
N SER A 96 16.28 -26.43 -29.16
CA SER A 96 15.28 -25.40 -29.43
C SER A 96 14.84 -24.71 -28.11
N PRO A 97 14.56 -23.38 -28.13
CA PRO A 97 14.11 -22.65 -26.96
C PRO A 97 12.80 -23.19 -26.37
N VAL A 98 12.70 -23.25 -25.05
CA VAL A 98 11.51 -23.70 -24.34
C VAL A 98 10.86 -22.51 -23.63
N LEU A 99 9.57 -22.32 -23.84
CA LEU A 99 8.80 -21.22 -23.24
C LEU A 99 8.10 -21.66 -21.95
N SER A 100 8.03 -20.76 -21.00
CA SER A 100 7.21 -20.94 -19.79
C SER A 100 5.71 -20.70 -20.07
N ALA A 101 4.88 -21.11 -19.13
CA ALA A 101 3.52 -20.60 -19.02
C ALA A 101 3.56 -19.09 -18.72
N GLN A 102 2.50 -18.37 -19.14
CA GLN A 102 2.38 -16.94 -18.90
C GLN A 102 1.78 -16.67 -17.52
N LEU A 103 2.33 -15.70 -16.81
CA LEU A 103 1.75 -15.10 -15.62
C LEU A 103 1.06 -13.80 -16.02
N LYS A 104 -0.23 -13.69 -15.70
CA LYS A 104 -0.99 -12.46 -15.87
C LYS A 104 -0.91 -11.64 -14.57
N ILE A 105 -0.48 -10.40 -14.67
CA ILE A 105 -0.34 -9.49 -13.53
C ILE A 105 -1.15 -8.21 -13.74
N LEU A 106 -1.63 -7.63 -12.66
CA LEU A 106 -2.27 -6.32 -12.66
C LEU A 106 -1.27 -5.28 -12.14
N VAL A 107 -1.03 -4.27 -12.95
CA VAL A 107 -0.20 -3.11 -12.59
C VAL A 107 -1.10 -1.90 -12.34
N LYS A 108 -0.93 -1.24 -11.22
CA LYS A 108 -1.56 0.06 -10.94
C LYS A 108 -0.54 0.93 -10.23
N LEU A 109 -0.09 1.97 -10.90
CA LEU A 109 0.93 2.91 -10.41
C LEU A 109 0.29 4.18 -9.81
N ASP A 110 -0.95 4.49 -10.23
CA ASP A 110 -1.66 5.67 -9.76
C ASP A 110 -2.17 5.47 -8.34
N CYS A 111 -1.58 6.20 -7.40
CA CYS A 111 -1.99 6.18 -5.99
C CYS A 111 -3.33 6.91 -5.78
N PRO A 112 -4.17 6.48 -4.82
CA PRO A 112 -5.34 7.26 -4.38
C PRO A 112 -4.90 8.64 -3.91
N GLY A 113 -5.61 9.70 -4.35
CA GLY A 113 -5.23 11.09 -4.08
C GLY A 113 -4.03 11.60 -4.90
N GLY A 114 -3.46 10.77 -5.78
CA GLY A 114 -2.24 11.10 -6.52
C GLY A 114 -0.96 10.84 -5.71
N GLU A 115 0.15 11.36 -6.20
CA GLU A 115 1.45 11.25 -5.53
C GLU A 115 1.52 12.20 -4.34
N ALA A 116 1.95 11.69 -3.19
CA ALA A 116 2.12 12.47 -1.96
C ALA A 116 3.59 12.88 -1.80
N ILE A 117 3.80 14.17 -1.51
CA ILE A 117 5.10 14.72 -1.15
C ILE A 117 5.12 14.89 0.36
N GLY A 118 5.94 14.10 1.07
CA GLY A 118 6.01 14.11 2.53
C GLY A 118 4.98 13.19 3.22
N ASP A 119 4.64 13.51 4.47
CA ASP A 119 3.81 12.66 5.33
C ASP A 119 2.32 12.77 5.03
N GLU A 120 1.88 13.90 4.49
CA GLU A 120 0.49 14.18 4.14
C GLU A 120 0.29 14.22 2.63
N ASN A 121 -0.88 13.78 2.17
CA ASN A 121 -1.28 13.88 0.78
C ASN A 121 -2.23 15.06 0.56
N GLN A 122 -1.69 16.12 -0.01
CA GLN A 122 -2.47 17.33 -0.35
C GLN A 122 -3.49 17.11 -1.49
N GLY A 123 -3.43 15.99 -2.18
CA GLY A 123 -4.42 15.57 -3.17
C GLY A 123 -5.66 14.89 -2.56
N LEU A 124 -5.67 14.69 -1.24
CA LEU A 124 -6.84 14.30 -0.46
C LEU A 124 -7.42 15.53 0.25
N ALA A 125 -8.72 15.75 0.13
CA ALA A 125 -9.36 16.79 0.92
C ALA A 125 -9.38 16.40 2.41
N PRO A 126 -9.22 17.35 3.34
CA PRO A 126 -9.44 17.06 4.76
C PRO A 126 -10.85 16.53 5.01
N LEU A 127 -11.01 15.72 6.06
CA LEU A 127 -12.31 15.19 6.46
C LEU A 127 -13.38 16.31 6.58
N VAL A 128 -14.51 16.13 5.94
CA VAL A 128 -15.63 17.08 6.04
C VAL A 128 -16.44 16.78 7.30
N ILE A 129 -16.53 17.78 8.15
CA ILE A 129 -17.19 17.71 9.46
C ILE A 129 -18.33 18.72 9.46
N PRO A 130 -19.52 18.40 10.01
CA PRO A 130 -20.61 19.32 10.10
C PRO A 130 -20.20 20.65 10.77
N GLN A 131 -20.56 21.79 10.18
CA GLN A 131 -20.17 23.11 10.66
C GLN A 131 -20.37 23.34 12.18
N PRO A 132 -21.49 22.91 12.81
CA PRO A 132 -21.65 23.06 14.24
C PRO A 132 -20.57 22.35 15.06
N ILE A 133 -20.15 21.15 14.60
CA ILE A 133 -19.09 20.37 15.29
C ILE A 133 -17.72 21.01 15.03
N GLN A 134 -17.48 21.47 13.82
CA GLN A 134 -16.22 22.15 13.49
C GLN A 134 -16.05 23.44 14.30
N ARG A 135 -17.14 24.19 14.53
CA ARG A 135 -17.11 25.47 15.24
C ARG A 135 -17.11 25.31 16.76
N TYR A 136 -17.93 24.42 17.31
CA TYR A 136 -18.17 24.30 18.74
C TYR A 136 -17.58 23.05 19.39
N GLY A 137 -17.05 22.12 18.56
CA GLY A 137 -16.55 20.83 19.01
C GLY A 137 -17.65 19.78 19.16
N VAL A 138 -17.24 18.60 19.60
CA VAL A 138 -18.10 17.45 19.88
C VAL A 138 -18.56 17.56 21.35
N ASN A 139 -19.83 17.76 21.56
CA ASN A 139 -20.41 17.87 22.91
C ASN A 139 -20.73 16.48 23.52
N PRO A 140 -21.00 16.37 24.82
CA PRO A 140 -21.29 15.09 25.49
C PRO A 140 -22.47 14.31 24.89
N SER A 141 -23.47 14.99 24.33
CA SER A 141 -24.60 14.35 23.67
C SER A 141 -24.19 13.70 22.34
N GLN A 142 -23.30 14.36 21.58
CA GLN A 142 -22.75 13.84 20.32
C GLN A 142 -21.76 12.69 20.60
N MET A 143 -20.97 12.76 21.67
CA MET A 143 -20.11 11.65 22.11
C MET A 143 -20.93 10.37 22.37
N LYS A 144 -22.15 10.50 22.92
CA LYS A 144 -23.05 9.37 23.17
C LYS A 144 -23.79 8.88 21.92
N ARG A 145 -24.01 9.74 20.93
CA ARG A 145 -24.79 9.41 19.73
C ARG A 145 -23.95 9.07 18.51
N GLY A 146 -22.67 9.45 18.49
CA GLY A 146 -21.80 9.39 17.34
C GLY A 146 -21.83 10.67 16.50
N VAL A 147 -20.90 10.76 15.54
CA VAL A 147 -20.69 11.93 14.68
C VAL A 147 -20.69 11.52 13.21
N PRO A 148 -21.58 12.11 12.38
CA PRO A 148 -21.52 11.94 10.94
C PRO A 148 -20.38 12.81 10.38
N VAL A 149 -19.60 12.25 9.45
CA VAL A 149 -18.55 12.95 8.71
C VAL A 149 -18.60 12.50 7.24
N SER A 150 -17.87 13.19 6.37
CA SER A 150 -17.82 12.82 4.94
C SER A 150 -16.40 12.94 4.40
N ILE A 151 -16.08 12.07 3.47
CA ILE A 151 -14.83 12.09 2.69
C ILE A 151 -15.19 12.47 1.26
N GLU A 152 -14.62 13.58 0.78
CA GLU A 152 -14.83 14.03 -0.60
C GLU A 152 -14.20 13.07 -1.61
N PRO A 153 -14.74 13.02 -2.84
CA PRO A 153 -14.12 12.28 -3.92
C PRO A 153 -12.66 12.72 -4.13
N TYR A 154 -11.81 11.77 -4.41
CA TYR A 154 -10.38 12.02 -4.59
C TYR A 154 -9.89 11.47 -5.94
N ARG A 155 -8.78 12.00 -6.41
CA ARG A 155 -8.14 11.54 -7.64
C ARG A 155 -7.80 10.05 -7.55
N ASN A 156 -8.02 9.31 -8.64
CA ASN A 156 -7.80 7.86 -8.74
C ASN A 156 -8.66 7.01 -7.79
N MET A 157 -9.77 7.57 -7.28
CA MET A 157 -10.76 6.85 -6.47
C MET A 157 -11.28 5.63 -7.23
N ALA A 158 -11.25 4.47 -6.62
CA ALA A 158 -11.53 3.23 -7.32
C ALA A 158 -12.30 2.20 -6.47
N ASN A 159 -12.94 1.27 -7.18
CA ASN A 159 -13.57 0.12 -6.54
C ASN A 159 -12.55 -0.71 -5.73
N ASN A 160 -12.95 -1.15 -4.54
CA ASN A 160 -12.14 -1.84 -3.55
C ASN A 160 -11.05 -1.00 -2.86
N ASP A 161 -11.07 0.32 -2.98
CA ASP A 161 -10.28 1.16 -2.11
C ASP A 161 -10.70 0.93 -0.65
N ALA A 162 -9.75 0.71 0.23
CA ALA A 162 -9.93 0.54 1.65
C ALA A 162 -9.56 1.85 2.35
N ILE A 163 -10.51 2.45 3.06
CA ILE A 163 -10.31 3.69 3.78
C ILE A 163 -10.17 3.38 5.27
N THR A 164 -9.13 3.92 5.89
CA THR A 164 -8.93 3.93 7.34
C THR A 164 -9.02 5.36 7.84
N LEU A 165 -9.92 5.62 8.76
CA LEU A 165 -10.07 6.90 9.46
C LEU A 165 -9.39 6.81 10.82
N LEU A 166 -8.66 7.85 11.23
CA LEU A 166 -8.19 8.06 12.59
C LEU A 166 -9.00 9.15 13.26
N TRP A 167 -9.54 8.83 14.43
CA TRP A 167 -10.20 9.76 15.34
C TRP A 167 -9.31 9.88 16.58
N GLY A 168 -8.45 10.89 16.60
CA GLY A 168 -7.30 10.87 17.49
C GLY A 168 -6.39 9.68 17.15
N ASP A 169 -6.09 8.87 18.14
CA ASP A 169 -5.28 7.65 17.97
C ASP A 169 -6.13 6.39 17.70
N VAL A 170 -7.48 6.53 17.67
CA VAL A 170 -8.39 5.40 17.50
C VAL A 170 -8.70 5.17 16.02
N ARG A 171 -8.44 3.95 15.57
CA ARG A 171 -8.62 3.53 14.18
C ARG A 171 -10.04 3.08 13.92
N LEU A 172 -10.60 3.53 12.78
CA LEU A 172 -11.87 3.08 12.24
C LEU A 172 -11.69 2.65 10.78
N ASP A 173 -11.75 1.35 10.51
CA ASP A 173 -11.70 0.83 9.14
C ASP A 173 -13.10 0.85 8.52
N LEU A 174 -13.21 1.45 7.34
CA LEU A 174 -14.46 1.53 6.61
C LEU A 174 -14.65 0.34 5.67
N PRO A 175 -15.88 0.00 5.30
CA PRO A 175 -16.14 -0.94 4.22
C PRO A 175 -15.44 -0.50 2.93
N LYS A 176 -14.91 -1.45 2.17
CA LYS A 176 -14.28 -1.15 0.87
C LYS A 176 -15.26 -0.47 -0.07
N LEU A 177 -14.78 0.51 -0.82
CA LEU A 177 -15.57 1.22 -1.80
C LEU A 177 -16.12 0.28 -2.88
N ARG A 178 -17.39 0.49 -3.24
CA ARG A 178 -18.06 -0.19 -4.33
C ARG A 178 -18.03 0.69 -5.59
N LYS A 179 -18.30 0.12 -6.75
CA LYS A 179 -18.38 0.87 -8.02
C LYS A 179 -19.35 2.05 -7.96
N VAL A 180 -20.44 1.91 -7.19
CA VAL A 180 -21.47 2.96 -7.05
C VAL A 180 -21.04 4.14 -6.19
N ASP A 181 -19.97 3.98 -5.43
CA ASP A 181 -19.43 4.99 -4.51
C ASP A 181 -18.35 5.87 -5.19
N ILE A 182 -17.86 5.46 -6.40
CA ILE A 182 -16.83 6.19 -7.14
C ILE A 182 -17.34 7.57 -7.53
N ASP A 183 -16.47 8.59 -7.40
CA ASP A 183 -16.71 10.00 -7.70
C ASP A 183 -17.87 10.62 -6.86
N LYS A 184 -18.19 10.00 -5.72
CA LYS A 184 -19.19 10.52 -4.78
C LYS A 184 -18.59 10.67 -3.39
N PRO A 185 -19.10 11.63 -2.59
CA PRO A 185 -18.73 11.74 -1.19
C PRO A 185 -19.08 10.45 -0.43
N VAL A 186 -18.14 9.96 0.37
CA VAL A 186 -18.33 8.79 1.23
C VAL A 186 -18.82 9.26 2.59
N SER A 187 -20.09 8.97 2.90
CA SER A 187 -20.66 9.25 4.21
C SER A 187 -20.14 8.24 5.22
N VAL A 188 -19.61 8.75 6.33
CA VAL A 188 -19.05 7.96 7.42
C VAL A 188 -19.73 8.34 8.72
N PHE A 189 -20.09 7.36 9.50
CA PHE A 189 -20.59 7.57 10.85
C PHE A 189 -19.53 7.10 11.84
N VAL A 190 -18.98 8.03 12.63
CA VAL A 190 -18.04 7.72 13.71
C VAL A 190 -18.86 7.28 14.92
N PRO A 191 -18.80 5.99 15.31
CA PRO A 191 -19.68 5.48 16.35
C PRO A 191 -19.24 5.95 17.75
N PRO A 192 -20.17 5.95 18.74
CA PRO A 192 -19.89 6.43 20.07
C PRO A 192 -18.68 5.81 20.77
N HIS A 193 -18.47 4.50 20.58
CA HIS A 193 -17.34 3.80 21.22
C HIS A 193 -15.98 4.32 20.73
N ILE A 194 -15.82 4.65 19.44
CA ILE A 194 -14.60 5.26 18.89
C ILE A 194 -14.34 6.64 19.52
N ILE A 195 -15.40 7.45 19.66
CA ILE A 195 -15.29 8.79 20.24
C ILE A 195 -14.96 8.70 21.74
N GLN A 196 -15.56 7.74 22.45
CA GLN A 196 -15.33 7.53 23.88
C GLN A 196 -13.95 6.95 24.16
N GLU A 197 -13.45 6.06 23.29
CA GLU A 197 -12.11 5.48 23.37
C GLU A 197 -11.03 6.55 23.16
N ALA A 198 -11.22 7.44 22.17
CA ALA A 198 -10.32 8.57 21.94
C ALA A 198 -10.35 9.58 23.10
N GLY A 199 -11.46 9.63 23.85
CA GLY A 199 -11.60 10.48 25.01
C GLY A 199 -11.83 11.96 24.70
N GLU A 200 -11.75 12.78 25.78
CA GLU A 200 -11.85 14.24 25.68
C GLU A 200 -10.50 14.84 25.32
N ASP A 201 -10.46 15.65 24.27
CA ASP A 201 -9.27 16.37 23.82
C ASP A 201 -9.67 17.73 23.24
N ALA A 202 -8.95 18.78 23.64
CA ALA A 202 -9.16 20.14 23.13
C ALA A 202 -8.62 20.35 21.72
N LYS A 203 -7.75 19.45 21.24
CA LYS A 203 -7.07 19.50 19.94
C LYS A 203 -6.97 18.11 19.28
N LEU A 204 -8.06 17.34 19.36
CA LEU A 204 -8.11 16.01 18.75
C LEU A 204 -7.95 16.12 17.22
N GLU A 205 -6.97 15.46 16.68
CA GLU A 205 -6.76 15.39 15.24
C GLU A 205 -7.59 14.26 14.64
N VAL A 206 -8.23 14.53 13.50
CA VAL A 206 -8.94 13.52 12.70
C VAL A 206 -8.43 13.55 11.27
N THR A 207 -8.13 12.38 10.74
CA THR A 207 -7.60 12.21 9.38
C THR A 207 -8.01 10.87 8.82
N TYR A 208 -7.66 10.60 7.56
CA TYR A 208 -7.87 9.31 6.93
C TYR A 208 -6.78 9.00 5.91
N CYS A 209 -6.60 7.74 5.60
CA CYS A 209 -5.78 7.28 4.47
C CYS A 209 -6.55 6.26 3.63
N VAL A 210 -6.08 6.05 2.43
CA VAL A 210 -6.67 5.12 1.45
C VAL A 210 -5.61 4.15 0.96
N ILE A 211 -5.96 2.87 0.93
CA ILE A 211 -5.14 1.82 0.32
C ILE A 211 -5.95 1.18 -0.79
N ASP A 212 -5.42 1.21 -2.01
CA ASP A 212 -6.10 0.60 -3.15
C ASP A 212 -5.94 -0.93 -3.21
N ARG A 213 -6.62 -1.56 -4.19
CA ARG A 213 -6.65 -3.02 -4.37
C ARG A 213 -5.30 -3.67 -4.65
N VAL A 214 -4.28 -2.92 -5.12
CA VAL A 214 -2.93 -3.43 -5.39
C VAL A 214 -1.94 -3.08 -4.27
N GLY A 215 -2.35 -2.24 -3.30
CA GLY A 215 -1.57 -1.85 -2.14
C GLY A 215 -0.88 -0.50 -2.26
N ASN A 216 -1.27 0.36 -3.22
CA ASN A 216 -0.85 1.75 -3.19
C ASN A 216 -1.47 2.44 -1.99
N ASN A 217 -0.64 3.10 -1.18
CA ASN A 217 -1.06 3.86 -0.01
C ASN A 217 -1.05 5.36 -0.35
N SER A 218 -2.17 6.04 -0.08
CA SER A 218 -2.31 7.47 -0.34
C SER A 218 -1.47 8.36 0.57
N ARG A 219 -0.92 7.83 1.67
CA ARG A 219 -0.54 8.61 2.86
C ARG A 219 -1.78 9.21 3.53
N TRP A 220 -1.57 9.98 4.61
CA TRP A 220 -2.66 10.58 5.37
C TRP A 220 -3.19 11.85 4.70
N ALA A 221 -4.49 12.06 4.72
CA ALA A 221 -5.10 13.33 4.34
C ALA A 221 -4.69 14.43 5.35
N PRO A 222 -4.69 15.72 4.96
CA PRO A 222 -4.48 16.80 5.91
C PRO A 222 -5.45 16.69 7.09
N ALA A 223 -4.90 16.74 8.30
CA ALA A 223 -5.70 16.55 9.51
C ALA A 223 -6.66 17.73 9.78
N ARG A 224 -7.83 17.41 10.36
CA ARG A 224 -8.71 18.39 10.99
C ARG A 224 -8.54 18.31 12.49
N VAL A 225 -8.44 19.48 13.13
CA VAL A 225 -8.39 19.58 14.59
C VAL A 225 -9.79 19.88 15.12
N LEU A 226 -10.24 19.09 16.07
CA LEU A 226 -11.52 19.20 16.74
C LEU A 226 -11.34 19.36 18.24
N LYS A 227 -12.29 20.04 18.86
CA LYS A 227 -12.46 20.00 20.31
C LYS A 227 -13.47 18.91 20.65
N VAL A 228 -13.11 17.98 21.54
CA VAL A 228 -13.99 16.91 22.02
C VAL A 228 -14.15 17.04 23.53
N GLY A 229 -15.40 17.00 24.03
CA GLY A 229 -15.74 17.13 25.44
C GLY A 229 -16.32 18.48 25.82
N ALA A 230 -16.79 18.59 27.09
CA ALA A 230 -17.30 19.82 27.61
C ALA A 230 -16.22 20.91 27.74
N PRO A 231 -16.52 22.18 27.47
CA PRO A 231 -15.62 23.26 27.87
C PRO A 231 -15.39 23.13 29.36
N LYS A 232 -14.16 22.89 29.81
CA LYS A 232 -13.82 23.03 31.22
C LYS A 232 -14.10 24.49 31.57
N LEU A 233 -15.21 24.75 32.25
CA LEU A 233 -15.39 25.96 32.98
C LEU A 233 -14.28 25.99 34.03
N TYR A 234 -13.31 26.89 33.84
CA TYR A 234 -12.28 27.13 34.83
C TYR A 234 -12.97 27.77 36.06
N LEU A 235 -13.51 26.92 36.91
CA LEU A 235 -13.82 27.29 38.28
C LEU A 235 -12.57 26.95 39.10
N ASN A 236 -11.76 27.96 39.32
CA ASN A 236 -10.58 28.06 40.21
C ASN A 236 -9.48 27.01 40.11
N PRO A 237 -8.21 27.43 40.11
CA PRO A 237 -7.09 26.53 40.13
C PRO A 237 -6.98 25.82 41.47
N ALA A 238 -7.26 24.53 41.50
CA ALA A 238 -6.81 23.69 42.59
C ALA A 238 -5.27 23.59 42.57
N PRO A 239 -4.61 23.35 43.73
CA PRO A 239 -3.16 23.37 43.84
C PRO A 239 -2.50 22.37 42.88
N ARG A 240 -1.37 22.79 42.31
CA ARG A 240 -0.55 21.97 41.42
C ARG A 240 -0.11 20.67 42.11
N GLU A 241 -0.73 19.57 41.82
CA GLU A 241 -0.05 18.29 41.91
C GLU A 241 0.87 18.17 40.71
N VAL A 242 2.14 17.88 40.99
CA VAL A 242 3.19 17.65 40.00
C VAL A 242 2.82 16.38 39.26
N LEU A 243 2.16 16.50 38.11
CA LEU A 243 1.97 15.41 37.19
C LEU A 243 3.33 15.11 36.57
N HIS A 244 3.82 13.91 36.80
CA HIS A 244 4.93 13.32 36.05
C HIS A 244 4.69 13.54 34.55
N ALA A 245 5.73 13.99 33.86
CA ALA A 245 5.71 14.21 32.43
C ALA A 245 5.13 12.97 31.73
N ALA A 246 4.03 13.17 31.01
CA ALA A 246 3.51 12.14 30.12
C ALA A 246 4.60 11.78 29.12
N GLU A 247 4.89 10.51 29.01
CA GLU A 247 5.78 10.00 27.96
C GLU A 247 5.32 10.54 26.59
N PRO A 248 6.26 10.94 25.72
CA PRO A 248 5.89 11.42 24.41
C PRO A 248 5.12 10.32 23.67
N ARG A 249 3.95 10.65 23.15
CA ARG A 249 3.13 9.75 22.32
C ARG A 249 4.02 9.15 21.23
N PRO A 250 3.92 7.85 20.94
CA PRO A 250 4.72 7.26 19.88
C PRO A 250 4.41 7.99 18.57
N ASN A 251 5.43 8.66 18.04
CA ASN A 251 5.34 9.37 16.76
C ASN A 251 5.39 8.33 15.64
N TRP A 252 4.22 7.75 15.33
CA TRP A 252 4.05 6.76 14.28
C TRP A 252 4.47 7.28 12.88
N ARG A 253 4.65 8.61 12.72
CA ARG A 253 5.21 9.22 11.51
C ARG A 253 6.69 8.85 11.28
N ASN A 254 7.42 8.45 12.33
CA ASN A 254 8.87 8.15 12.20
C ASN A 254 9.20 6.66 12.06
N GLN A 255 8.25 5.73 12.17
CA GLN A 255 8.56 4.30 12.06
C GLN A 255 8.99 3.84 10.65
N GLU A 256 8.67 4.62 9.60
CA GLU A 256 9.10 4.28 8.24
C GLU A 256 10.53 4.75 7.88
N GLN A 257 11.13 5.66 8.66
CA GLN A 257 12.50 6.13 8.39
C GLN A 257 13.60 5.22 8.98
N GLY A 258 13.29 4.40 9.98
CA GLY A 258 14.25 3.49 10.62
C GLY A 258 14.72 2.30 9.78
N ALA A 259 14.09 2.03 8.64
CA ALA A 259 14.44 0.90 7.77
C ALA A 259 15.51 1.22 6.70
N ARG A 260 16.03 2.45 6.64
CA ARG A 260 16.98 2.88 5.59
C ARG A 260 18.45 2.94 6.00
N GLU A 261 18.81 2.73 7.27
CA GLU A 261 20.20 2.79 7.72
C GLU A 261 20.70 1.48 8.37
N SER A 262 20.68 0.38 7.64
CA SER A 262 21.64 -0.70 7.85
C SER A 262 22.61 -0.70 6.68
N SER A 263 23.56 0.22 6.72
CA SER A 263 24.75 0.23 5.88
C SER A 263 25.53 -1.05 6.13
N ILE A 264 25.62 -1.87 5.10
CA ILE A 264 26.53 -3.01 5.05
C ILE A 264 27.96 -2.46 5.11
N HIS A 265 28.59 -2.66 6.24
CA HIS A 265 30.02 -2.41 6.41
C HIS A 265 30.76 -3.58 5.74
N ILE A 266 31.36 -3.33 4.57
CA ILE A 266 32.28 -4.27 3.91
C ILE A 266 33.67 -3.96 4.45
N PRO A 267 34.36 -4.87 5.14
CA PRO A 267 35.76 -4.66 5.51
C PRO A 267 36.62 -4.81 4.25
N LYS A 268 37.44 -3.80 4.00
CA LYS A 268 38.58 -3.90 3.06
C LYS A 268 39.66 -4.76 3.67
N SER A 269 40.03 -5.79 2.98
CA SER A 269 41.36 -6.40 3.01
C SER A 269 41.75 -6.80 1.61
#